data_1a1be27f749e0d2e15bba9c43920270f
#
_entry.id   1a1be27f749e0d2e15bba9c43920270f
#
_cell.length_a   1.000
_cell.length_b   1.000
_cell.length_c   1.000
_cell.angle_alpha   90.00
_cell.angle_beta   90.00
_cell.angle_gamma   90.00
#
_symmetry.space_group_name_H-M   'P 1'
#
loop_
_entity.id
_entity.type
_entity.pdbx_description
1 polymer ?
#
loop_
_entity_poly.entity_id
_entity_poly.type
_entity_poly.pdbx_seq_one_letter_code
_entity_poly.pdbx_strand_id
1 'polypeptide(L)'
;FAPTLAGRIRDMQKADPTLRSAVAQEQVLGIQLIDLQLALCRAWHLPELLAHLIDPEHAEHPRIRNVQLAVDLARHTVSGWNNAAIPDDFTALENLLHLNRDSLIERLGLTDDEKAQLPQMPQMPPPVDAPKPA
;
A
#
# COMPACT_ATOMS: atom_id res chain seq x y z
N PHE A 1 -10.97 21.90 13.96
CA PHE A 1 -11.68 20.61 14.13
C PHE A 1 -10.78 19.41 13.88
N ALA A 2 -10.23 19.27 12.70
CA ALA A 2 -9.41 18.12 12.32
C ALA A 2 -8.09 17.94 13.11
N PRO A 3 -7.31 18.99 13.47
CA PRO A 3 -6.06 18.83 14.21
C PRO A 3 -6.20 18.15 15.56
N THR A 4 -7.29 18.40 16.28
CA THR A 4 -7.54 17.81 17.61
C THR A 4 -7.83 16.31 17.50
N LEU A 5 -8.64 15.89 16.53
CA LEU A 5 -8.95 14.47 16.32
C LEU A 5 -7.72 13.70 15.83
N ALA A 6 -6.95 14.28 14.90
CA ALA A 6 -5.70 13.70 14.44
C ALA A 6 -4.65 13.59 15.56
N GLY A 7 -4.64 14.54 16.51
CA GLY A 7 -3.82 14.49 17.71
C GLY A 7 -4.18 13.27 18.58
N ARG A 8 -5.46 13.09 18.87
CA ARG A 8 -5.96 11.96 19.68
C ARG A 8 -5.60 10.61 19.05
N ILE A 9 -5.76 10.45 17.73
CA ILE A 9 -5.38 9.22 17.03
C ILE A 9 -3.89 8.94 17.21
N ARG A 10 -3.03 9.96 17.02
CA ARG A 10 -1.58 9.81 17.20
C ARG A 10 -1.18 9.46 18.63
N ASP A 11 -1.85 10.06 19.61
CA ASP A 11 -1.56 9.79 21.03
C ASP A 11 -1.96 8.36 21.41
N MET A 12 -3.07 7.84 20.88
CA MET A 12 -3.48 6.45 21.04
C MET A 12 -2.46 5.48 20.43
N GLN A 13 -1.98 5.74 19.21
CA GLN A 13 -0.99 4.90 18.55
C GLN A 13 0.40 4.97 19.19
N LYS A 14 0.75 6.10 19.82
CA LYS A 14 1.98 6.22 20.63
C LYS A 14 1.88 5.42 21.93
N ALA A 15 0.69 5.41 22.56
CA ALA A 15 0.45 4.66 23.79
C ALA A 15 0.42 3.14 23.54
N ASP A 16 -0.09 2.71 22.37
CA ASP A 16 -0.11 1.32 21.92
C ASP A 16 0.36 1.21 20.46
N PRO A 17 1.65 0.90 20.22
CA PRO A 17 2.20 0.73 18.87
C PRO A 17 1.59 -0.45 18.09
N THR A 18 0.90 -1.37 18.76
CA THR A 18 0.23 -2.51 18.10
C THR A 18 -1.17 -2.15 17.60
N LEU A 19 -1.72 -1.02 18.05
CA LEU A 19 -3.05 -0.57 17.68
C LEU A 19 -3.11 -0.19 16.20
N ARG A 20 -3.94 -0.92 15.46
CA ARG A 20 -4.15 -0.64 14.03
C ARG A 20 -4.76 0.74 13.82
N SER A 21 -4.26 1.49 12.84
CA SER A 21 -4.73 2.84 12.53
C SER A 21 -6.23 2.92 12.29
N ALA A 22 -6.82 1.93 11.62
CA ALA A 22 -8.26 1.88 11.38
C ALA A 22 -9.07 1.82 12.68
N VAL A 23 -8.62 1.02 13.66
CA VAL A 23 -9.28 0.90 14.98
C VAL A 23 -9.18 2.21 15.77
N ALA A 24 -7.99 2.84 15.79
CA ALA A 24 -7.79 4.12 16.45
C ALA A 24 -8.66 5.23 15.81
N GLN A 25 -8.77 5.23 14.49
CA GLN A 25 -9.61 6.17 13.74
C GLN A 25 -11.09 5.97 14.06
N GLU A 26 -11.57 4.74 14.03
CA GLU A 26 -12.97 4.42 14.35
C GLU A 26 -13.35 4.81 15.79
N GLN A 27 -12.47 4.55 16.75
CA GLN A 27 -12.68 4.93 18.15
C GLN A 27 -12.76 6.45 18.36
N VAL A 28 -11.99 7.23 17.60
CA VAL A 28 -11.97 8.69 17.72
C VAL A 28 -13.09 9.35 16.91
N LEU A 29 -13.42 8.80 15.74
CA LEU A 29 -14.43 9.36 14.84
C LEU A 29 -15.85 8.88 15.15
N GLY A 30 -16.00 7.70 15.78
CA GLY A 30 -17.29 7.04 16.01
C GLY A 30 -17.89 6.37 14.77
N ILE A 31 -17.16 6.40 13.66
CA ILE A 31 -17.51 5.76 12.36
C ILE A 31 -16.24 5.25 11.72
N GLN A 32 -16.36 4.32 10.78
CA GLN A 32 -15.23 3.90 9.97
C GLN A 32 -14.80 5.04 9.05
N LEU A 33 -13.49 5.27 8.93
CA LEU A 33 -12.96 6.34 8.08
C LEU A 33 -13.38 6.16 6.62
N ILE A 34 -13.45 4.92 6.14
CA ILE A 34 -13.88 4.62 4.78
C ILE A 34 -15.32 5.09 4.50
N ASP A 35 -16.24 4.87 5.44
CA ASP A 35 -17.64 5.29 5.27
C ASP A 35 -17.74 6.82 5.19
N LEU A 36 -16.96 7.51 6.03
CA LEU A 36 -16.86 8.98 5.97
C LEU A 36 -16.30 9.45 4.62
N GLN A 37 -15.23 8.82 4.14
CA GLN A 37 -14.60 9.18 2.86
C GLN A 37 -15.56 8.98 1.69
N LEU A 38 -16.26 7.84 1.63
CA LEU A 38 -17.24 7.56 0.59
C LEU A 38 -18.43 8.53 0.66
N ALA A 39 -18.90 8.86 1.87
CA ALA A 39 -19.95 9.86 2.05
C ALA A 39 -19.52 11.24 1.56
N LEU A 40 -18.29 11.68 1.82
CA LEU A 40 -17.72 12.92 1.32
C LEU A 40 -17.56 12.93 -0.22
N CYS A 41 -17.09 11.82 -0.80
CA CYS A 41 -17.01 11.69 -2.26
C CYS A 41 -18.36 11.91 -2.92
N ARG A 42 -19.43 11.33 -2.36
CA ARG A 42 -20.82 11.53 -2.86
C ARG A 42 -21.31 12.96 -2.63
N ALA A 43 -21.11 13.51 -1.43
CA ALA A 43 -21.59 14.85 -1.07
C ALA A 43 -20.92 15.96 -1.90
N TRP A 44 -19.66 15.77 -2.28
CA TRP A 44 -18.89 16.73 -3.07
C TRP A 44 -18.90 16.43 -4.57
N HIS A 45 -19.65 15.44 -5.01
CA HIS A 45 -19.74 15.00 -6.41
C HIS A 45 -18.33 14.73 -7.01
N LEU A 46 -17.45 14.09 -6.24
CA LEU A 46 -16.11 13.75 -6.72
C LEU A 46 -16.20 12.67 -7.80
N PRO A 47 -15.22 12.61 -8.72
CA PRO A 47 -15.18 11.57 -9.75
C PRO A 47 -15.33 10.17 -9.16
N GLU A 48 -16.13 9.33 -9.81
CA GLU A 48 -16.42 7.95 -9.39
C GLU A 48 -15.14 7.11 -9.17
N LEU A 49 -14.10 7.37 -9.97
CA LEU A 49 -12.80 6.73 -9.79
C LEU A 49 -12.23 6.92 -8.38
N LEU A 50 -12.41 8.09 -7.76
CA LEU A 50 -11.94 8.33 -6.39
C LEU A 50 -12.70 7.49 -5.37
N ALA A 51 -14.01 7.33 -5.54
CA ALA A 51 -14.81 6.45 -4.71
C ALA A 51 -14.35 4.99 -4.86
N HIS A 52 -14.10 4.53 -6.09
CA HIS A 52 -13.60 3.18 -6.36
C HIS A 52 -12.20 2.93 -5.79
N LEU A 53 -11.32 3.96 -5.74
CA LEU A 53 -9.98 3.84 -5.13
C LEU A 53 -10.04 3.64 -3.62
N ILE A 54 -11.10 4.12 -2.98
CA ILE A 54 -11.30 4.03 -1.53
C ILE A 54 -12.04 2.74 -1.17
N ASP A 55 -12.95 2.28 -2.04
CA ASP A 55 -13.85 1.16 -1.79
C ASP A 55 -13.12 -0.19 -1.96
N PRO A 56 -13.02 -1.02 -0.89
CA PRO A 56 -12.36 -2.32 -0.98
C PRO A 56 -13.06 -3.31 -1.92
N GLU A 57 -14.34 -3.12 -2.25
CA GLU A 57 -15.04 -3.95 -3.23
C GLU A 57 -14.45 -3.84 -4.63
N HIS A 58 -13.76 -2.73 -4.93
CA HIS A 58 -13.11 -2.48 -6.21
C HIS A 58 -11.60 -2.77 -6.21
N ALA A 59 -11.04 -3.27 -5.09
CA ALA A 59 -9.61 -3.47 -4.91
C ALA A 59 -8.97 -4.42 -5.95
N GLU A 60 -9.73 -5.36 -6.50
CA GLU A 60 -9.23 -6.31 -7.51
C GLU A 60 -9.16 -5.74 -8.93
N HIS A 61 -9.75 -4.56 -9.17
CA HIS A 61 -9.67 -3.93 -10.49
C HIS A 61 -8.22 -3.48 -10.77
N PRO A 62 -7.58 -3.87 -11.89
CA PRO A 62 -6.14 -3.64 -12.12
C PRO A 62 -5.70 -2.17 -11.99
N ARG A 63 -6.53 -1.23 -12.47
CA ARG A 63 -6.21 0.21 -12.36
C ARG A 63 -6.24 0.70 -10.92
N ILE A 64 -7.19 0.20 -10.12
CA ILE A 64 -7.33 0.54 -8.71
C ILE A 64 -6.18 -0.08 -7.93
N ARG A 65 -5.93 -1.36 -8.17
CA ARG A 65 -4.82 -2.09 -7.56
C ARG A 65 -3.47 -1.41 -7.79
N ASN A 66 -3.23 -0.94 -9.01
CA ASN A 66 -2.01 -0.22 -9.36
C ASN A 66 -1.82 1.05 -8.51
N VAL A 67 -2.87 1.84 -8.34
CA VAL A 67 -2.80 3.07 -7.53
C VAL A 67 -2.62 2.74 -6.05
N GLN A 68 -3.34 1.74 -5.53
CA GLN A 68 -3.21 1.31 -4.14
C GLN A 68 -1.78 0.84 -3.84
N LEU A 69 -1.20 -0.02 -4.68
CA LEU A 69 0.17 -0.50 -4.50
C LEU A 69 1.19 0.64 -4.61
N ALA A 70 0.98 1.61 -5.49
CA ALA A 70 1.85 2.78 -5.58
C ALA A 70 1.79 3.64 -4.29
N VAL A 71 0.60 3.80 -3.71
CA VAL A 71 0.41 4.52 -2.44
C VAL A 71 1.02 3.75 -1.27
N ASP A 72 0.85 2.42 -1.23
CA ASP A 72 1.42 1.58 -0.18
C ASP A 72 2.94 1.61 -0.23
N LEU A 73 3.54 1.43 -1.40
CA LEU A 73 4.99 1.54 -1.59
C LEU A 73 5.51 2.92 -1.17
N ALA A 74 4.86 4.00 -1.61
CA ALA A 74 5.25 5.36 -1.23
C ALA A 74 5.19 5.58 0.28
N ARG A 75 4.19 5.02 0.95
CA ARG A 75 4.03 5.10 2.41
C ARG A 75 5.07 4.28 3.16
N HIS A 76 5.39 3.09 2.68
CA HIS A 76 6.39 2.21 3.30
C HIS A 76 7.82 2.72 3.11
N THR A 77 8.07 3.52 2.06
CA THR A 77 9.39 4.09 1.78
C THR A 77 9.64 5.48 2.38
N VAL A 78 8.67 6.06 3.08
CA VAL A 78 8.80 7.41 3.71
C VAL A 78 10.05 7.54 4.60
N SER A 79 10.44 6.46 5.29
CA SER A 79 11.60 6.44 6.19
C SER A 79 12.80 5.67 5.61
N GLY A 80 12.81 5.37 4.33
CA GLY A 80 13.85 4.62 3.64
C GLY A 80 13.35 3.27 3.12
N TRP A 81 14.23 2.55 2.43
CA TRP A 81 13.91 1.32 1.71
C TRP A 81 14.07 0.02 2.54
N ASN A 82 14.30 0.13 3.85
CA ASN A 82 14.48 -1.03 4.74
C ASN A 82 13.21 -1.48 5.48
N ASN A 83 12.04 -1.01 5.07
CA ASN A 83 10.76 -1.38 5.69
C ASN A 83 10.42 -2.85 5.40
N ALA A 84 9.95 -3.57 6.42
CA ALA A 84 9.60 -5.00 6.33
C ALA A 84 8.44 -5.30 5.37
N ALA A 85 7.61 -4.32 4.99
CA ALA A 85 6.53 -4.50 4.02
C ALA A 85 6.98 -4.42 2.55
N ILE A 86 8.16 -3.86 2.27
CA ILE A 86 8.65 -3.67 0.89
C ILE A 86 8.75 -4.98 0.10
N PRO A 87 9.20 -6.12 0.65
CA PRO A 87 9.17 -7.38 -0.07
C PRO A 87 7.80 -7.78 -0.61
N ASP A 88 6.76 -7.59 0.21
CA ASP A 88 5.38 -7.91 -0.17
C ASP A 88 4.85 -6.93 -1.23
N ASP A 89 5.14 -5.63 -1.07
CA ASP A 89 4.80 -4.61 -2.06
C ASP A 89 5.44 -4.92 -3.42
N PHE A 90 6.72 -5.28 -3.44
CA PHE A 90 7.43 -5.63 -4.66
C PHE A 90 6.85 -6.87 -5.32
N THR A 91 6.56 -7.92 -4.54
CA THR A 91 5.92 -9.14 -5.06
C THR A 91 4.55 -8.83 -5.68
N ALA A 92 3.76 -7.98 -5.04
CA ALA A 92 2.46 -7.58 -5.55
C ALA A 92 2.58 -6.75 -6.85
N LEU A 93 3.58 -5.85 -6.93
CA LEU A 93 3.85 -5.06 -8.14
C LEU A 93 4.40 -5.91 -9.29
N GLU A 94 5.31 -6.85 -9.01
CA GLU A 94 5.83 -7.81 -9.99
C GLU A 94 4.69 -8.61 -10.65
N ASN A 95 3.77 -9.11 -9.82
CA ASN A 95 2.61 -9.87 -10.30
C ASN A 95 1.65 -9.00 -11.10
N LEU A 96 1.35 -7.77 -10.64
CA LEU A 96 0.42 -6.88 -11.32
C LEU A 96 0.96 -6.38 -12.66
N LEU A 97 2.26 -6.04 -12.72
CA LEU A 97 2.90 -5.46 -13.89
C LEU A 97 3.55 -6.49 -14.81
N HIS A 98 3.57 -7.76 -14.41
CA HIS A 98 4.27 -8.86 -15.10
C HIS A 98 5.75 -8.53 -15.34
N LEU A 99 6.40 -7.93 -14.35
CA LEU A 99 7.81 -7.57 -14.38
C LEU A 99 8.60 -8.45 -13.42
N ASN A 100 9.87 -8.68 -13.73
CA ASN A 100 10.80 -9.21 -12.74
C ASN A 100 11.33 -8.09 -11.83
N ARG A 101 11.94 -8.46 -10.73
CA ARG A 101 12.44 -7.56 -9.70
C ARG A 101 13.44 -6.53 -10.24
N ASP A 102 14.39 -6.96 -11.05
CA ASP A 102 15.43 -6.07 -11.58
C ASP A 102 14.82 -5.00 -12.48
N SER A 103 13.87 -5.38 -13.34
CA SER A 103 13.13 -4.43 -14.17
C SER A 103 12.25 -3.49 -13.36
N LEU A 104 11.69 -3.95 -12.24
CA LEU A 104 10.90 -3.10 -11.34
C LEU A 104 11.80 -2.08 -10.65
N ILE A 105 12.95 -2.50 -10.10
CA ILE A 105 13.95 -1.64 -9.46
C ILE A 105 14.47 -0.58 -10.44
N GLU A 106 14.77 -0.97 -11.67
CA GLU A 106 15.20 -0.06 -12.74
C GLU A 106 14.13 0.99 -13.05
N ARG A 107 12.87 0.58 -13.18
CA ARG A 107 11.75 1.50 -13.46
C ARG A 107 11.45 2.44 -12.30
N LEU A 108 11.65 2.02 -11.07
CA LEU A 108 11.53 2.87 -9.89
C LEU A 108 12.68 3.88 -9.80
N GLY A 109 13.78 3.67 -10.55
CA GLY A 109 14.92 4.58 -10.59
C GLY A 109 15.71 4.61 -9.29
N LEU A 110 15.79 3.49 -8.55
CA LEU A 110 16.52 3.41 -7.31
C LEU A 110 18.02 3.62 -7.54
N THR A 111 18.62 4.46 -6.72
CA THR A 111 20.07 4.63 -6.63
C THR A 111 20.73 3.39 -6.01
N ASP A 112 22.04 3.24 -6.16
CA ASP A 112 22.77 2.09 -5.60
C ASP A 112 22.71 2.07 -4.07
N ASP A 113 22.70 3.23 -3.42
CA ASP A 113 22.55 3.37 -1.98
C ASP A 113 21.15 2.92 -1.51
N GLU A 114 20.11 3.22 -2.26
CA GLU A 114 18.74 2.78 -1.98
C GLU A 114 18.56 1.28 -2.20
N LYS A 115 19.16 0.73 -3.26
CA LYS A 115 19.19 -0.73 -3.50
C LYS A 115 19.86 -1.47 -2.35
N ALA A 116 20.93 -0.92 -1.78
CA ALA A 116 21.63 -1.51 -0.63
C ALA A 116 20.79 -1.54 0.65
N GLN A 117 19.78 -0.67 0.75
CA GLN A 117 18.84 -0.64 1.89
C GLN A 117 17.70 -1.66 1.77
N LEU A 118 17.46 -2.22 0.58
CA LEU A 118 16.38 -3.18 0.39
C LEU A 118 16.55 -4.38 1.31
N PRO A 119 15.48 -4.85 1.97
CA PRO A 119 15.54 -6.08 2.76
C PRO A 119 16.02 -7.25 1.91
N GLN A 120 16.87 -8.11 2.49
CA GLN A 120 17.26 -9.34 1.81
C GLN A 120 16.01 -10.21 1.63
N MET A 121 15.59 -10.33 0.39
CA MET A 121 14.42 -11.09 0.05
C MET A 121 14.76 -12.52 -0.26
N PRO A 122 13.93 -13.50 0.15
CA PRO A 122 14.08 -14.86 -0.30
C PRO A 122 14.08 -14.85 -1.84
N GLN A 123 15.15 -15.35 -2.45
CA GLN A 123 15.17 -15.58 -3.88
C GLN A 123 14.06 -16.58 -4.21
N MET A 124 13.09 -16.15 -5.01
CA MET A 124 12.11 -17.08 -5.54
C MET A 124 12.87 -18.14 -6.34
N PRO A 125 12.64 -19.45 -6.10
CA PRO A 125 13.28 -20.47 -6.92
C PRO A 125 12.94 -20.20 -8.39
N PRO A 126 13.88 -20.46 -9.32
CA PRO A 126 13.60 -20.29 -10.74
C PRO A 126 12.35 -21.08 -11.13
N PRO A 127 11.54 -20.58 -12.08
CA PRO A 127 10.34 -21.29 -12.51
C PRO A 127 10.74 -22.71 -12.93
N VAL A 128 10.08 -23.69 -12.29
CA VAL A 128 10.27 -25.10 -12.63
C VAL A 128 9.88 -25.24 -14.08
N ASP A 129 10.83 -25.63 -14.92
CA ASP A 129 10.63 -25.86 -16.36
C ASP A 129 9.35 -26.66 -16.57
N ALA A 130 8.43 -26.08 -17.35
CA ALA A 130 7.25 -26.78 -17.80
C ALA A 130 7.68 -28.03 -18.56
N PRO A 131 7.07 -29.22 -18.32
CA PRO A 131 7.44 -30.42 -19.02
C PRO A 131 7.24 -30.19 -20.53
N LYS A 132 8.31 -30.43 -21.30
CA LYS A 132 8.24 -30.43 -22.76
C LYS A 132 7.13 -31.38 -23.19
N PRO A 133 6.21 -30.96 -24.08
CA PRO A 133 5.27 -31.88 -24.68
C PRO A 133 6.04 -32.92 -25.49
N ALA A 134 5.64 -34.16 -25.26
CA ALA A 134 6.18 -35.34 -25.99
C ALA A 134 5.78 -35.28 -27.48
#